data_7dc22cbdabf820ff240d9f7697377a99
#
_entry.id   7dc22cbdabf820ff240d9f7697377a99
#
_cell.length_a   1.000
_cell.length_b   1.000
_cell.length_c   1.000
_cell.angle_alpha   90.00
_cell.angle_beta   90.00
_cell.angle_gamma   90.00
#
_symmetry.space_group_name_H-M   'P 1'
#
loop_
_entity.id
_entity.type
_entity.pdbx_description
1 polymer ?
#
loop_
_entity_poly.entity_id
_entity_poly.type
_entity_poly.pdbx_seq_one_letter_code
_entity_poly.pdbx_strand_id
1 'polypeptide(L)'
;RLDQGWIDEKITDLNELVSRVNKAKAEKETISIAYLGNIVEVWEKFDEANIHIDLGSDQTSLHNPWAGGYYPTGMSFDQANEMMANNPEQFKIEVQKTLRRHADAINKHTSKGTYFFDYGNAFLLEASRAGADIMSTHPTIGKEFKYPSYVQDIMGPMCFDYGFGPFRWVCASGKP
;
A
#
# COMPACT_ATOMS: atom_id res chain seq x y z
N ARG A 1 17.66 -7.75 -3.28
CA ARG A 1 16.65 -8.46 -4.09
C ARG A 1 17.07 -8.51 -5.57
N LEU A 2 17.55 -7.37 -6.11
CA LEU A 2 18.08 -7.33 -7.48
C LEU A 2 19.24 -8.31 -7.67
N ASP A 3 20.25 -8.26 -6.76
CA ASP A 3 21.42 -9.14 -6.79
C ASP A 3 21.08 -10.63 -6.61
N GLN A 4 19.89 -10.92 -6.09
CA GLN A 4 19.38 -12.28 -5.90
C GLN A 4 18.51 -12.76 -7.06
N GLY A 5 18.30 -11.93 -8.08
CA GLY A 5 17.43 -12.24 -9.22
C GLY A 5 15.94 -12.34 -8.88
N TRP A 6 15.48 -11.70 -7.79
CA TRP A 6 14.06 -11.67 -7.40
C TRP A 6 13.31 -10.50 -8.01
N ILE A 7 14.04 -9.51 -8.50
CA ILE A 7 13.55 -8.32 -9.17
C ILE A 7 14.44 -8.13 -10.40
N ASP A 8 13.85 -7.84 -11.54
CA ASP A 8 14.58 -7.69 -12.78
C ASP A 8 15.22 -6.32 -12.93
N GLU A 9 14.50 -5.27 -12.54
CA GLU A 9 14.96 -3.89 -12.70
C GLU A 9 14.69 -3.05 -11.44
N LYS A 10 15.54 -2.05 -11.20
CA LYS A 10 15.37 -1.01 -10.19
C LYS A 10 15.36 0.36 -10.84
N ILE A 11 14.34 1.16 -10.55
CA ILE A 11 14.17 2.52 -11.06
C ILE A 11 14.03 3.50 -9.89
N THR A 12 14.56 4.71 -10.03
CA THR A 12 14.53 5.77 -9.02
C THR A 12 13.89 7.07 -9.52
N ASP A 13 13.64 7.18 -10.83
CA ASP A 13 12.96 8.32 -11.46
C ASP A 13 11.55 7.93 -11.89
N LEU A 14 10.54 8.75 -11.54
CA LEU A 14 9.13 8.47 -11.84
C LEU A 14 8.80 8.51 -13.34
N ASN A 15 9.46 9.38 -14.11
CA ASN A 15 9.19 9.48 -15.55
C ASN A 15 9.81 8.28 -16.28
N GLU A 16 10.98 7.85 -15.82
CA GLU A 16 11.59 6.60 -16.29
C GLU A 16 10.69 5.40 -15.98
N LEU A 17 10.14 5.31 -14.75
CA LEU A 17 9.20 4.26 -14.36
C LEU A 17 7.97 4.23 -15.28
N VAL A 18 7.34 5.39 -15.53
CA VAL A 18 6.20 5.50 -16.46
C VAL A 18 6.55 5.02 -17.86
N SER A 19 7.69 5.47 -18.38
CA SER A 19 8.16 5.08 -19.71
C SER A 19 8.43 3.59 -19.80
N ARG A 20 9.06 3.02 -18.78
CA ARG A 20 9.39 1.59 -18.71
C ARG A 20 8.14 0.70 -18.61
N VAL A 21 7.18 1.10 -17.77
CA VAL A 21 5.91 0.38 -17.65
C VAL A 21 5.13 0.40 -18.96
N ASN A 22 5.03 1.56 -19.62
CA ASN A 22 4.36 1.67 -20.91
C ASN A 22 5.03 0.81 -21.97
N LYS A 23 6.37 0.75 -22.03
CA LYS A 23 7.10 -0.13 -22.91
C LYS A 23 6.77 -1.59 -22.65
N ALA A 24 6.87 -2.04 -21.40
CA ALA A 24 6.55 -3.42 -21.00
C ALA A 24 5.12 -3.82 -21.40
N LYS A 25 4.15 -2.93 -21.17
CA LYS A 25 2.75 -3.16 -21.57
C LYS A 25 2.59 -3.28 -23.10
N ALA A 26 3.23 -2.41 -23.87
CA ALA A 26 3.17 -2.42 -25.33
C ALA A 26 3.82 -3.68 -25.94
N GLU A 27 4.92 -4.12 -25.36
CA GLU A 27 5.66 -5.31 -25.79
C GLU A 27 5.14 -6.62 -25.17
N LYS A 28 4.16 -6.54 -24.26
CA LYS A 28 3.62 -7.68 -23.47
C LYS A 28 4.74 -8.42 -22.71
N GLU A 29 5.70 -7.66 -22.22
CA GLU A 29 6.83 -8.16 -21.47
C GLU A 29 6.39 -8.53 -20.04
N THR A 30 6.85 -9.70 -19.56
CA THR A 30 6.70 -10.07 -18.14
C THR A 30 7.95 -9.64 -17.41
N ILE A 31 7.80 -8.67 -16.50
CA ILE A 31 8.92 -8.07 -15.78
C ILE A 31 8.51 -7.65 -14.36
N SER A 32 9.44 -7.76 -13.43
CA SER A 32 9.34 -7.21 -12.08
C SER A 32 10.20 -5.95 -11.93
N ILE A 33 9.57 -4.83 -11.56
CA ILE A 33 10.23 -3.53 -11.41
C ILE A 33 10.11 -3.07 -9.96
N ALA A 34 11.25 -2.79 -9.32
CA ALA A 34 11.30 -2.11 -8.05
C ALA A 34 11.46 -0.60 -8.26
N TYR A 35 10.59 0.19 -7.68
CA TYR A 35 10.78 1.63 -7.58
C TYR A 35 11.29 2.00 -6.18
N LEU A 36 12.36 2.81 -6.12
CA LEU A 36 12.87 3.35 -4.88
C LEU A 36 12.41 4.80 -4.72
N GLY A 37 11.31 4.99 -4.00
CA GLY A 37 10.69 6.29 -3.76
C GLY A 37 9.40 6.14 -2.97
N ASN A 38 8.63 7.21 -2.87
CA ASN A 38 7.35 7.19 -2.17
C ASN A 38 6.26 6.58 -3.04
N ILE A 39 5.52 5.62 -2.49
CA ILE A 39 4.47 4.90 -3.24
C ILE A 39 3.31 5.81 -3.66
N VAL A 40 2.99 6.83 -2.87
CA VAL A 40 1.90 7.75 -3.18
C VAL A 40 2.19 8.51 -4.47
N GLU A 41 3.45 8.93 -4.66
CA GLU A 41 3.88 9.60 -5.89
C GLU A 41 3.76 8.70 -7.12
N VAL A 42 3.96 7.37 -6.95
CA VAL A 42 3.74 6.39 -8.02
C VAL A 42 2.27 6.30 -8.38
N TRP A 43 1.37 6.16 -7.38
CA TRP A 43 -0.07 6.11 -7.62
C TRP A 43 -0.58 7.35 -8.34
N GLU A 44 -0.17 8.55 -7.87
CA GLU A 44 -0.54 9.82 -8.48
C GLU A 44 0.01 9.93 -9.91
N LYS A 45 1.27 9.57 -10.12
CA LYS A 45 1.92 9.65 -11.44
C LYS A 45 1.31 8.69 -12.45
N PHE A 46 0.92 7.50 -12.02
CA PHE A 46 0.24 6.54 -12.88
C PHE A 46 -1.18 6.99 -13.24
N ASP A 47 -1.87 7.68 -12.31
CA ASP A 47 -3.17 8.32 -12.61
C ASP A 47 -3.01 9.43 -13.67
N GLU A 48 -2.03 10.33 -13.50
CA GLU A 48 -1.71 11.39 -14.47
C GLU A 48 -1.35 10.82 -15.85
N ALA A 49 -0.55 9.76 -15.89
CA ALA A 49 -0.13 9.11 -17.13
C ALA A 49 -1.20 8.18 -17.73
N ASN A 50 -2.37 8.08 -17.09
CA ASN A 50 -3.46 7.18 -17.47
C ASN A 50 -3.02 5.71 -17.61
N ILE A 51 -2.13 5.26 -16.72
CA ILE A 51 -1.70 3.87 -16.64
C ILE A 51 -2.71 3.10 -15.82
N HIS A 52 -3.38 2.13 -16.45
CA HIS A 52 -4.28 1.22 -15.73
C HIS A 52 -3.49 0.21 -14.91
N ILE A 53 -3.90 0.07 -13.65
CA ILE A 53 -3.40 -0.93 -12.69
C ILE A 53 -4.54 -1.91 -12.44
N ASP A 54 -4.31 -3.19 -12.67
CA ASP A 54 -5.33 -4.23 -12.46
C ASP A 54 -5.51 -4.54 -10.99
N LEU A 55 -4.40 -4.63 -10.26
CA LEU A 55 -4.36 -5.04 -8.86
C LEU A 55 -3.38 -4.17 -8.05
N GLY A 56 -3.82 -3.68 -6.90
CA GLY A 56 -2.98 -2.91 -6.00
C GLY A 56 -3.14 -3.32 -4.54
N SER A 57 -2.09 -3.15 -3.76
CA SER A 57 -2.17 -3.33 -2.31
C SER A 57 -1.19 -2.41 -1.58
N ASP A 58 -1.51 -2.07 -0.33
CA ASP A 58 -0.56 -1.44 0.58
C ASP A 58 0.02 -2.46 1.55
N GLN A 59 1.35 -2.45 1.69
CA GLN A 59 2.12 -3.30 2.62
C GLN A 59 3.05 -2.49 3.51
N THR A 60 2.81 -1.20 3.66
CA THR A 60 3.58 -0.33 4.56
C THR A 60 3.35 -0.69 6.03
N SER A 61 4.35 -0.43 6.90
CA SER A 61 4.30 -0.85 8.31
C SER A 61 3.51 0.13 9.17
N LEU A 62 2.22 0.32 8.88
CA LEU A 62 1.34 1.25 9.58
C LEU A 62 0.90 0.79 10.98
N HIS A 63 1.41 -0.32 11.48
CA HIS A 63 1.34 -0.67 12.90
C HIS A 63 2.13 0.32 13.77
N ASN A 64 3.14 0.98 13.19
CA ASN A 64 3.97 1.96 13.87
C ASN A 64 4.27 3.15 12.95
N PRO A 65 3.23 3.92 12.54
CA PRO A 65 3.36 4.96 11.53
C PRO A 65 4.27 6.12 11.94
N TRP A 66 4.39 6.35 13.26
CA TRP A 66 5.11 7.50 13.81
C TRP A 66 6.60 7.26 14.05
N ALA A 67 7.07 6.04 13.91
CA ALA A 67 8.45 5.63 14.12
C ALA A 67 9.04 4.95 12.88
N GLY A 68 8.81 5.53 11.71
CA GLY A 68 9.39 5.07 10.45
C GLY A 68 8.62 3.95 9.76
N GLY A 69 7.41 3.64 10.18
CA GLY A 69 6.55 2.67 9.50
C GLY A 69 5.92 3.21 8.22
N TYR A 70 5.82 4.54 8.09
CA TYR A 70 5.27 5.23 6.94
C TYR A 70 5.98 6.58 6.74
N TYR A 71 6.38 6.88 5.52
CA TYR A 71 7.13 8.10 5.20
C TYR A 71 6.27 9.09 4.42
N PRO A 72 6.30 10.39 4.79
CA PRO A 72 5.57 11.42 4.08
C PRO A 72 6.15 11.68 2.68
N THR A 73 5.28 12.13 1.75
CA THR A 73 5.67 12.55 0.41
C THR A 73 6.35 13.92 0.42
N GLY A 74 7.07 14.24 -0.65
CA GLY A 74 7.63 15.58 -0.88
C GLY A 74 8.88 15.88 -0.06
N MET A 75 9.48 14.87 0.56
CA MET A 75 10.75 15.00 1.27
C MET A 75 11.61 13.74 1.08
N SER A 76 12.92 13.91 1.22
CA SER A 76 13.84 12.78 1.16
C SER A 76 13.73 11.92 2.43
N PHE A 77 14.26 10.70 2.34
CA PHE A 77 14.36 9.79 3.48
C PHE A 77 15.08 10.40 4.68
N ASP A 78 16.18 11.12 4.43
CA ASP A 78 16.97 11.76 5.48
C ASP A 78 16.22 12.94 6.12
N GLN A 79 15.54 13.76 5.32
CA GLN A 79 14.70 14.87 5.81
C GLN A 79 13.54 14.34 6.68
N ALA A 80 12.92 13.24 6.26
CA ALA A 80 11.84 12.61 7.03
C ALA A 80 12.34 12.04 8.36
N ASN A 81 13.51 11.39 8.37
CA ASN A 81 14.14 10.91 9.62
C ASN A 81 14.53 12.05 10.54
N GLU A 82 15.09 13.13 10.01
CA GLU A 82 15.44 14.32 10.79
C GLU A 82 14.18 14.97 11.40
N MET A 83 13.12 15.10 10.62
CA MET A 83 11.83 15.61 11.11
C MET A 83 11.26 14.70 12.19
N MET A 84 11.26 13.39 11.99
CA MET A 84 10.76 12.42 12.97
C MET A 84 11.52 12.50 14.30
N ALA A 85 12.85 12.71 14.26
CA ALA A 85 13.67 12.82 15.46
C ALA A 85 13.52 14.17 16.17
N ASN A 86 13.45 15.27 15.43
CA ASN A 86 13.54 16.62 15.99
C ASN A 86 12.17 17.30 16.14
N ASN A 87 11.16 16.88 15.37
CA ASN A 87 9.82 17.44 15.40
C ASN A 87 8.74 16.37 15.12
N PRO A 88 8.55 15.41 16.05
CA PRO A 88 7.65 14.26 15.85
C PRO A 88 6.18 14.66 15.60
N GLU A 89 5.71 15.75 16.18
CA GLU A 89 4.35 16.22 15.96
C GLU A 89 4.15 16.71 14.51
N GLN A 90 5.13 17.43 13.96
CA GLN A 90 5.09 17.83 12.54
C GLN A 90 5.21 16.62 11.63
N PHE A 91 6.08 15.67 11.95
CA PHE A 91 6.19 14.40 11.21
C PHE A 91 4.83 13.69 11.14
N LYS A 92 4.13 13.59 12.26
CA LYS A 92 2.78 13.00 12.32
C LYS A 92 1.79 13.73 11.40
N ILE A 93 1.81 15.05 11.39
CA ILE A 93 0.95 15.86 10.52
C ILE A 93 1.23 15.56 9.05
N GLU A 94 2.50 15.48 8.66
CA GLU A 94 2.89 15.20 7.27
C GLU A 94 2.55 13.75 6.86
N VAL A 95 2.71 12.78 7.75
CA VAL A 95 2.24 11.40 7.54
C VAL A 95 0.73 11.37 7.31
N GLN A 96 -0.05 12.06 8.15
CA GLN A 96 -1.51 12.10 7.99
C GLN A 96 -1.95 12.78 6.68
N LYS A 97 -1.27 13.85 6.26
CA LYS A 97 -1.50 14.46 4.94
C LYS A 97 -1.22 13.48 3.81
N THR A 98 -0.13 12.74 3.93
CA THR A 98 0.28 11.75 2.93
C THR A 98 -0.70 10.58 2.86
N LEU A 99 -1.21 10.10 4.00
CA LEU A 99 -2.25 9.05 4.04
C LEU A 99 -3.54 9.48 3.34
N ARG A 100 -3.96 10.75 3.49
CA ARG A 100 -5.12 11.27 2.74
C ARG A 100 -4.86 11.28 1.24
N ARG A 101 -3.69 11.77 0.79
CA ARG A 101 -3.30 11.74 -0.63
C ARG A 101 -3.25 10.31 -1.18
N HIS A 102 -2.71 9.37 -0.40
CA HIS A 102 -2.66 7.96 -0.78
C HIS A 102 -4.05 7.38 -1.00
N ALA A 103 -4.96 7.59 -0.04
CA ALA A 103 -6.35 7.16 -0.17
C ALA A 103 -7.06 7.79 -1.38
N ASP A 104 -6.86 9.10 -1.62
CA ASP A 104 -7.42 9.79 -2.78
C ASP A 104 -6.91 9.21 -4.11
N ALA A 105 -5.61 8.92 -4.20
CA ALA A 105 -5.02 8.30 -5.38
C ALA A 105 -5.58 6.88 -5.60
N ILE A 106 -5.69 6.06 -4.56
CA ILE A 106 -6.31 4.74 -4.61
C ILE A 106 -7.77 4.85 -5.07
N ASN A 107 -8.56 5.77 -4.51
CA ASN A 107 -9.95 6.00 -4.89
C ASN A 107 -10.07 6.34 -6.39
N LYS A 108 -9.17 7.15 -6.95
CA LYS A 108 -9.14 7.46 -8.39
C LYS A 108 -8.88 6.20 -9.24
N HIS A 109 -7.90 5.40 -8.88
CA HIS A 109 -7.58 4.17 -9.61
C HIS A 109 -8.71 3.15 -9.52
N THR A 110 -9.30 2.95 -8.34
CA THR A 110 -10.41 2.01 -8.15
C THR A 110 -11.67 2.45 -8.90
N SER A 111 -11.92 3.76 -9.03
CA SER A 111 -13.00 4.27 -9.89
C SER A 111 -12.81 3.95 -11.38
N LYS A 112 -11.57 3.62 -11.80
CA LYS A 112 -11.19 3.20 -13.15
C LYS A 112 -11.06 1.68 -13.29
N GLY A 113 -11.41 0.91 -12.24
CA GLY A 113 -11.46 -0.57 -12.29
C GLY A 113 -10.31 -1.29 -11.61
N THR A 114 -9.37 -0.61 -10.97
CA THR A 114 -8.34 -1.25 -10.15
C THR A 114 -8.96 -1.99 -8.97
N TYR A 115 -8.60 -3.23 -8.74
CA TYR A 115 -8.93 -3.93 -7.50
C TYR A 115 -7.86 -3.62 -6.45
N PHE A 116 -8.26 -2.98 -5.35
CA PHE A 116 -7.36 -2.65 -4.24
C PHE A 116 -7.72 -3.42 -2.97
N PHE A 117 -6.71 -3.83 -2.21
CA PHE A 117 -6.87 -4.43 -0.89
C PHE A 117 -5.74 -3.97 0.06
N ASP A 118 -6.07 -3.83 1.33
CA ASP A 118 -5.09 -3.68 2.41
C ASP A 118 -4.50 -5.05 2.76
N TYR A 119 -3.19 -5.15 2.88
CA TYR A 119 -2.54 -6.41 3.25
C TYR A 119 -2.79 -6.83 4.72
N GLY A 120 -3.40 -5.96 5.52
CA GLY A 120 -3.66 -6.20 6.95
C GLY A 120 -2.61 -5.58 7.87
N ASN A 121 -1.96 -4.51 7.42
CA ASN A 121 -0.92 -3.77 8.14
C ASN A 121 -1.39 -2.41 8.67
N ALA A 122 -2.70 -2.27 8.88
CA ALA A 122 -3.38 -1.10 9.43
C ALA A 122 -3.49 0.13 8.49
N PHE A 123 -3.28 -0.02 7.18
CA PHE A 123 -3.43 1.11 6.24
C PHE A 123 -4.83 1.72 6.29
N LEU A 124 -5.89 0.92 6.15
CA LEU A 124 -7.27 1.41 6.17
C LEU A 124 -7.60 2.13 7.48
N LEU A 125 -7.14 1.58 8.60
CA LEU A 125 -7.36 2.16 9.92
C LEU A 125 -6.64 3.52 10.08
N GLU A 126 -5.37 3.60 9.72
CA GLU A 126 -4.60 4.84 9.86
C GLU A 126 -5.03 5.90 8.84
N ALA A 127 -5.43 5.51 7.63
CA ALA A 127 -6.03 6.41 6.66
C ALA A 127 -7.36 7.00 7.18
N SER A 128 -8.22 6.19 7.79
CA SER A 128 -9.47 6.67 8.39
C SER A 128 -9.20 7.63 9.57
N ARG A 129 -8.24 7.33 10.43
CA ARG A 129 -7.80 8.21 11.52
C ARG A 129 -7.23 9.53 11.03
N ALA A 130 -6.62 9.52 9.86
CA ALA A 130 -6.13 10.72 9.18
C ALA A 130 -7.27 11.54 8.54
N GLY A 131 -8.51 11.05 8.53
CA GLY A 131 -9.67 11.70 7.91
C GLY A 131 -9.74 11.50 6.40
N ALA A 132 -9.13 10.44 5.86
CA ALA A 132 -9.23 10.09 4.45
C ALA A 132 -10.61 9.51 4.11
N ASP A 133 -11.04 9.67 2.86
CA ASP A 133 -12.26 9.08 2.31
C ASP A 133 -12.06 7.58 2.03
N ILE A 134 -12.06 6.77 3.08
CA ILE A 134 -11.77 5.34 3.05
C ILE A 134 -12.87 4.48 3.68
N MET A 135 -13.85 5.13 4.32
CA MET A 135 -14.95 4.42 4.97
C MET A 135 -16.02 4.00 3.96
N SER A 136 -16.62 2.85 4.16
CA SER A 136 -17.75 2.39 3.36
C SER A 136 -18.97 3.30 3.53
N THR A 137 -19.69 3.55 2.46
CA THR A 137 -20.99 4.25 2.50
C THR A 137 -22.10 3.37 3.07
N HIS A 138 -21.91 2.05 3.10
CA HIS A 138 -22.82 1.05 3.65
C HIS A 138 -22.07 0.10 4.59
N PRO A 139 -21.59 0.61 5.74
CA PRO A 139 -20.80 -0.20 6.65
C PRO A 139 -21.65 -1.32 7.27
N THR A 140 -21.09 -2.51 7.33
CA THR A 140 -21.61 -3.64 8.12
C THR A 140 -20.55 -4.07 9.12
N ILE A 141 -20.93 -4.82 10.16
CA ILE A 141 -19.99 -5.31 11.16
C ILE A 141 -18.87 -6.10 10.46
N GLY A 142 -17.63 -5.69 10.67
CA GLY A 142 -16.43 -6.27 10.06
C GLY A 142 -16.15 -5.82 8.61
N LYS A 143 -16.96 -4.91 8.04
CA LYS A 143 -16.77 -4.33 6.71
C LYS A 143 -17.03 -2.82 6.73
N GLU A 144 -16.28 -2.14 7.56
CA GLU A 144 -16.42 -0.69 7.76
C GLU A 144 -15.73 0.12 6.67
N PHE A 145 -14.77 -0.48 5.94
CA PHE A 145 -13.97 0.19 4.93
C PHE A 145 -14.47 -0.05 3.50
N LYS A 146 -14.06 0.83 2.57
CA LYS A 146 -14.35 0.69 1.13
C LYS A 146 -13.66 -0.54 0.52
N TYR A 147 -12.50 -0.92 1.04
CA TYR A 147 -11.64 -1.94 0.49
C TYR A 147 -11.48 -3.11 1.46
N PRO A 148 -11.33 -4.34 0.95
CA PRO A 148 -11.10 -5.49 1.80
C PRO A 148 -9.70 -5.47 2.40
N SER A 149 -9.57 -6.09 3.57
CA SER A 149 -8.28 -6.52 4.12
C SER A 149 -7.93 -7.90 3.62
N TYR A 150 -6.73 -8.09 3.10
CA TYR A 150 -6.27 -9.39 2.64
C TYR A 150 -6.34 -10.46 3.75
N VAL A 151 -5.86 -10.13 4.93
CA VAL A 151 -5.86 -11.08 6.06
C VAL A 151 -7.27 -11.39 6.54
N GLN A 152 -8.10 -10.37 6.71
CA GLN A 152 -9.43 -10.52 7.29
C GLN A 152 -10.47 -11.03 6.28
N ASP A 153 -10.51 -10.44 5.09
CA ASP A 153 -11.61 -10.63 4.14
C ASP A 153 -11.30 -11.64 3.03
N ILE A 154 -10.02 -11.90 2.76
CA ILE A 154 -9.58 -12.82 1.71
C ILE A 154 -9.02 -14.10 2.31
N MET A 155 -7.93 -13.99 3.08
CA MET A 155 -7.29 -15.17 3.66
C MET A 155 -8.08 -15.80 4.80
N GLY A 156 -8.76 -14.99 5.60
CA GLY A 156 -9.61 -15.48 6.69
C GLY A 156 -10.64 -16.50 6.21
N PRO A 157 -11.53 -16.16 5.27
CA PRO A 157 -12.48 -17.09 4.69
C PRO A 157 -11.81 -18.31 4.04
N MET A 158 -10.75 -18.10 3.23
CA MET A 158 -10.03 -19.20 2.60
C MET A 158 -9.54 -20.24 3.61
N CYS A 159 -9.08 -19.79 4.76
CA CYS A 159 -8.48 -20.65 5.76
C CYS A 159 -9.49 -21.26 6.70
N PHE A 160 -10.43 -20.48 7.20
CA PHE A 160 -11.38 -20.93 8.21
C PHE A 160 -12.62 -21.59 7.60
N ASP A 161 -13.09 -21.13 6.44
CA ASP A 161 -14.28 -21.69 5.80
C ASP A 161 -13.94 -22.83 4.84
N TYR A 162 -12.81 -22.72 4.12
CA TYR A 162 -12.42 -23.71 3.09
C TYR A 162 -11.21 -24.57 3.47
N GLY A 163 -10.53 -24.29 4.57
CA GLY A 163 -9.39 -25.06 5.05
C GLY A 163 -8.11 -24.91 4.21
N PHE A 164 -8.02 -23.87 3.36
CA PHE A 164 -6.83 -23.56 2.59
C PHE A 164 -5.98 -22.51 3.30
N GLY A 165 -4.69 -22.74 3.44
CA GLY A 165 -3.86 -21.65 3.86
C GLY A 165 -2.42 -21.98 4.20
N PRO A 166 -1.54 -20.99 4.10
CA PRO A 166 -0.15 -21.06 4.53
C PRO A 166 0.01 -20.79 6.03
N PHE A 167 -1.04 -20.97 6.84
CA PHE A 167 -1.01 -20.60 8.25
C PHE A 167 -0.18 -21.56 9.08
N ARG A 168 0.60 -20.99 9.99
CA ARG A 168 1.06 -21.74 11.15
C ARG A 168 -0.12 -21.92 12.09
N TRP A 169 -0.53 -23.15 12.28
CA TRP A 169 -1.45 -23.49 13.35
C TRP A 169 -0.72 -23.36 14.68
N VAL A 170 -1.24 -22.50 15.56
CA VAL A 170 -0.76 -22.41 16.94
C VAL A 170 -1.80 -23.10 17.80
N CYS A 171 -1.43 -24.20 18.44
CA CYS A 171 -2.27 -24.86 19.41
C CYS A 171 -2.33 -24.02 20.70
N ALA A 172 -3.30 -23.14 20.80
CA ALA A 172 -3.47 -22.27 21.96
C ALA A 172 -3.89 -23.04 23.23
N SER A 173 -4.40 -24.27 23.08
CA SER A 173 -4.77 -25.12 24.22
C SER A 173 -3.58 -25.82 24.86
N GLY A 174 -2.41 -25.87 24.24
CA GLY A 174 -1.25 -26.63 24.67
C GLY A 174 -1.44 -28.16 24.61
N LYS A 175 -2.54 -28.62 24.00
CA LYS A 175 -2.80 -30.04 23.75
C LYS A 175 -2.57 -30.29 22.25
N PRO A 176 -1.74 -31.30 21.90
CA PRO A 176 -1.50 -31.62 20.50
C PRO A 176 -2.75 -32.13 19.80
#